data_1c294e32a798fe753db0a28d12ee7815
#
_entry.id   1c294e32a798fe753db0a28d12ee7815
#
_cell.length_a   1.000
_cell.length_b   1.000
_cell.length_c   1.000
_cell.angle_alpha   90.00
_cell.angle_beta   90.00
_cell.angle_gamma   90.00
#
_symmetry.space_group_name_H-M   'P 1'
#
loop_
_entity.id
_entity.type
_entity.pdbx_description
1 polymer ?
#
loop_
_entity_poly.entity_id
_entity_poly.type
_entity_poly.pdbx_seq_one_letter_code
_entity_poly.pdbx_strand_id
1 'polypeptide(L)'
;MPLIASNSLVFMSQFFAIRNMAVAKYPGFQDGGIYWFTDLTVGDPYWILPAISAITVHFVFKSGVDIGSLDASPIMRPILLYAFPAVVFVFALQFPSALCVYWVTNNVLSMFISFTLKRDSVRHLLDLPETVAYNKSGKAELKQAYQEWANNAAQQWSSRKNIRQEDYEQFQKAGRGKPILLVENRELENEENPKLTIKKTI
;
A
#
# COMPACT_ATOMS: atom_id res chain seq x y z
N MET A 1 0.54 -11.57 16.11
CA MET A 1 -0.28 -10.34 15.88
C MET A 1 -0.02 -9.17 16.85
N PRO A 2 0.23 -9.35 18.18
CA PRO A 2 0.40 -8.19 19.09
C PRO A 2 1.64 -7.32 18.82
N LEU A 3 2.75 -7.91 18.36
CA LEU A 3 4.00 -7.20 18.08
C LEU A 3 3.89 -6.18 16.93
N ILE A 4 3.14 -6.50 15.88
CA ILE A 4 2.92 -5.59 14.74
C ILE A 4 2.06 -4.41 15.18
N ALA A 5 1.02 -4.67 15.97
CA ALA A 5 0.14 -3.62 16.48
C ALA A 5 0.87 -2.67 17.44
N SER A 6 1.72 -3.19 18.33
CA SER A 6 2.49 -2.33 19.25
C SER A 6 3.52 -1.47 18.51
N ASN A 7 4.21 -2.02 17.51
CA ASN A 7 5.15 -1.25 16.69
C ASN A 7 4.46 -0.12 15.91
N SER A 8 3.27 -0.40 15.38
CA SER A 8 2.47 0.61 14.68
C SER A 8 2.03 1.74 15.59
N LEU A 9 1.67 1.46 16.85
CA LEU A 9 1.28 2.47 17.84
C LEU A 9 2.46 3.39 18.19
N VAL A 10 3.64 2.81 18.41
CA VAL A 10 4.87 3.59 18.68
C VAL A 10 5.21 4.49 17.49
N PHE A 11 5.17 3.95 16.26
CA PHE A 11 5.40 4.72 15.05
C PHE A 11 4.41 5.89 14.91
N MET A 12 3.11 5.63 15.11
CA MET A 12 2.08 6.66 15.03
C MET A 12 2.23 7.73 16.09
N SER A 13 2.56 7.36 17.33
CA SER A 13 2.77 8.33 18.40
C SER A 13 3.94 9.28 18.09
N GLN A 14 5.04 8.75 17.60
CA GLN A 14 6.21 9.54 17.19
C GLN A 14 5.88 10.45 16.00
N PHE A 15 5.15 9.91 15.00
CA PHE A 15 4.71 10.68 13.84
C PHE A 15 3.89 11.91 14.26
N PHE A 16 2.87 11.72 15.10
CA PHE A 16 2.05 12.83 15.58
C PHE A 16 2.82 13.80 16.45
N ALA A 17 3.72 13.31 17.32
CA ALA A 17 4.56 14.15 18.15
C ALA A 17 5.45 15.08 17.30
N ILE A 18 6.19 14.53 16.34
CA ILE A 18 7.07 15.30 15.45
C ILE A 18 6.25 16.27 14.59
N ARG A 19 5.11 15.83 14.05
CA ARG A 19 4.22 16.69 13.28
C ARG A 19 3.73 17.87 14.09
N ASN A 20 3.27 17.64 15.31
CA ASN A 20 2.77 18.71 16.19
C ASN A 20 3.89 19.67 16.59
N MET A 21 5.09 19.19 16.86
CA MET A 21 6.26 20.03 17.15
C MET A 21 6.64 20.89 15.95
N ALA A 22 6.59 20.36 14.73
CA ALA A 22 6.85 21.12 13.51
C ALA A 22 5.77 22.19 13.29
N VAL A 23 4.48 21.86 13.44
CA VAL A 23 3.36 22.82 13.31
C VAL A 23 3.43 23.91 14.37
N ALA A 24 3.80 23.57 15.62
CA ALA A 24 3.98 24.51 16.71
C ALA A 24 5.26 25.37 16.57
N LYS A 25 6.05 25.14 15.53
CA LYS A 25 7.34 25.82 15.29
C LYS A 25 8.24 25.77 16.53
N TYR A 26 8.38 24.57 17.09
CA TYR A 26 9.15 24.36 18.30
C TYR A 26 10.58 24.92 18.15
N PRO A 27 11.10 25.69 19.13
CA PRO A 27 12.48 26.17 19.09
C PRO A 27 13.45 25.01 18.88
N GLY A 28 14.40 25.14 17.99
CA GLY A 28 15.31 24.07 17.58
C GLY A 28 14.87 23.27 16.36
N PHE A 29 13.59 23.31 15.95
CA PHE A 29 13.17 22.77 14.67
C PHE A 29 13.38 23.79 13.52
N GLN A 30 13.34 25.08 13.84
CA GLN A 30 13.54 26.15 12.85
C GLN A 30 14.98 26.24 12.36
N ASP A 31 15.95 25.92 13.21
CA ASP A 31 17.40 26.04 12.93
C ASP A 31 18.12 24.68 13.10
N GLY A 32 17.38 23.60 13.35
CA GLY A 32 17.94 22.28 13.66
C GLY A 32 18.27 21.42 12.45
N GLY A 33 18.00 21.90 11.25
CA GLY A 33 18.29 21.18 10.01
C GLY A 33 19.74 21.36 9.54
N ILE A 34 20.08 20.68 8.45
CA ILE A 34 21.42 20.70 7.84
C ILE A 34 21.34 20.90 6.34
N TYR A 35 22.41 21.40 5.75
CA TYR A 35 22.55 21.63 4.31
C TYR A 35 21.43 22.52 3.74
N TRP A 36 20.58 21.98 2.87
CA TRP A 36 19.50 22.70 2.17
C TRP A 36 18.19 22.76 2.95
N PHE A 37 18.01 21.93 3.99
CA PHE A 37 16.80 21.89 4.82
C PHE A 37 17.11 22.34 6.25
N THR A 38 17.48 23.59 6.42
CA THR A 38 17.82 24.17 7.73
C THR A 38 16.59 24.32 8.62
N ASP A 39 15.43 24.64 8.06
CA ASP A 39 14.17 24.71 8.75
C ASP A 39 13.39 23.40 8.60
N LEU A 40 13.30 22.67 9.71
CA LEU A 40 12.58 21.38 9.78
C LEU A 40 11.07 21.53 9.88
N THR A 41 10.56 22.76 10.12
CA THR A 41 9.12 23.03 10.27
C THR A 41 8.39 23.16 8.94
N VAL A 42 9.13 23.39 7.85
CA VAL A 42 8.60 23.54 6.50
C VAL A 42 8.93 22.33 5.63
N GLY A 43 8.22 22.19 4.51
CA GLY A 43 8.53 21.16 3.51
C GLY A 43 9.85 21.42 2.80
N ASP A 44 10.46 20.36 2.29
CA ASP A 44 11.71 20.46 1.52
C ASP A 44 11.48 21.17 0.17
N PRO A 45 12.11 22.34 -0.06
CA PRO A 45 11.92 23.12 -1.28
C PRO A 45 12.42 22.41 -2.55
N TYR A 46 13.36 21.49 -2.43
CA TYR A 46 13.97 20.76 -3.55
C TYR A 46 13.38 19.34 -3.74
N TRP A 47 12.47 18.90 -2.88
CA TRP A 47 11.88 17.57 -2.90
C TRP A 47 12.87 16.40 -2.75
N ILE A 48 14.10 16.70 -2.36
CA ILE A 48 15.16 15.70 -2.18
C ILE A 48 14.84 14.75 -1.01
N LEU A 49 14.40 15.29 0.13
CA LEU A 49 14.03 14.48 1.29
C LEU A 49 12.84 13.54 0.99
N PRO A 50 11.73 14.00 0.37
CA PRO A 50 10.68 13.12 -0.13
C PRO A 50 11.19 12.01 -1.05
N ALA A 51 12.07 12.33 -1.98
CA ALA A 51 12.66 11.34 -2.89
C ALA A 51 13.52 10.31 -2.14
N ILE A 52 14.39 10.75 -1.23
CA ILE A 52 15.20 9.85 -0.39
C ILE A 52 14.28 8.98 0.48
N SER A 53 13.20 9.53 1.04
CA SER A 53 12.22 8.78 1.81
C SER A 53 11.60 7.63 1.00
N ALA A 54 11.16 7.91 -0.23
CA ALA A 54 10.60 6.90 -1.12
C ALA A 54 11.64 5.83 -1.52
N ILE A 55 12.87 6.24 -1.82
CA ILE A 55 13.95 5.33 -2.17
C ILE A 55 14.30 4.42 -0.99
N THR A 56 14.42 4.97 0.22
CA THR A 56 14.72 4.16 1.41
C THR A 56 13.61 3.18 1.73
N VAL A 57 12.34 3.56 1.60
CA VAL A 57 11.19 2.65 1.75
C VAL A 57 11.25 1.51 0.73
N HIS A 58 11.57 1.80 -0.54
CA HIS A 58 11.75 0.76 -1.55
C HIS A 58 12.82 -0.25 -1.13
N PHE A 59 13.96 0.21 -0.62
CA PHE A 59 15.02 -0.69 -0.15
C PHE A 59 14.63 -1.48 1.10
N VAL A 60 13.89 -0.89 2.04
CA VAL A 60 13.35 -1.62 3.21
C VAL A 60 12.48 -2.77 2.76
N PHE A 61 11.52 -2.53 1.87
CA PHE A 61 10.66 -3.61 1.35
C PHE A 61 11.42 -4.64 0.52
N LYS A 62 12.39 -4.20 -0.28
CA LYS A 62 13.27 -5.13 -1.02
C LYS A 62 14.10 -6.01 -0.08
N SER A 63 14.47 -5.50 1.08
CA SER A 63 15.18 -6.26 2.12
C SER A 63 14.31 -7.30 2.82
N GLY A 64 12.99 -7.23 2.70
CA GLY A 64 12.04 -8.19 3.28
C GLY A 64 11.92 -8.09 4.81
N VAL A 65 12.25 -6.93 5.40
CA VAL A 65 12.24 -6.73 6.87
C VAL A 65 10.84 -6.62 7.41
N ASP A 66 9.98 -5.84 6.75
CA ASP A 66 8.70 -5.44 7.30
C ASP A 66 7.51 -6.17 6.67
N ILE A 67 7.74 -6.99 5.65
CA ILE A 67 6.65 -7.54 4.85
C ILE A 67 6.08 -8.85 5.43
N GLY A 68 6.89 -9.61 6.16
CA GLY A 68 6.45 -10.84 6.85
C GLY A 68 5.53 -11.72 5.97
N SER A 69 4.31 -11.97 6.45
CA SER A 69 3.31 -12.78 5.74
C SER A 69 2.72 -12.13 4.47
N LEU A 70 2.90 -10.82 4.27
CA LEU A 70 2.41 -10.13 3.06
C LEU A 70 3.27 -10.44 1.84
N ASP A 71 4.53 -10.85 2.04
CA ASP A 71 5.42 -11.29 0.96
C ASP A 71 4.98 -12.63 0.32
N ALA A 72 4.11 -13.36 1.00
CA ALA A 72 3.53 -14.59 0.49
C ALA A 72 2.52 -14.37 -0.66
N SER A 73 2.02 -13.13 -0.83
CA SER A 73 1.09 -12.80 -1.92
C SER A 73 1.84 -12.27 -3.15
N PRO A 74 1.78 -12.96 -4.29
CA PRO A 74 2.46 -12.54 -5.52
C PRO A 74 1.93 -11.22 -6.08
N ILE A 75 0.69 -10.84 -5.76
CA ILE A 75 0.08 -9.58 -6.16
C ILE A 75 0.51 -8.42 -5.26
N MET A 76 0.61 -8.67 -3.95
CA MET A 76 0.93 -7.65 -2.97
C MET A 76 2.37 -7.16 -3.07
N ARG A 77 3.29 -8.07 -3.40
CA ARG A 77 4.72 -7.77 -3.50
C ARG A 77 5.07 -6.63 -4.47
N PRO A 78 4.64 -6.64 -5.75
CA PRO A 78 4.92 -5.53 -6.68
C PRO A 78 4.25 -4.22 -6.25
N ILE A 79 3.07 -4.27 -5.63
CA ILE A 79 2.41 -3.09 -5.08
C ILE A 79 3.26 -2.46 -3.99
N LEU A 80 3.75 -3.25 -3.04
CA LEU A 80 4.59 -2.77 -1.96
C LEU A 80 5.96 -2.28 -2.45
N LEU A 81 6.53 -2.91 -3.48
CA LEU A 81 7.84 -2.53 -3.99
C LEU A 81 7.81 -1.28 -4.87
N TYR A 82 6.75 -1.04 -5.62
CA TYR A 82 6.73 0.03 -6.62
C TYR A 82 5.63 1.06 -6.36
N ALA A 83 4.41 0.63 -6.10
CA ALA A 83 3.30 1.56 -5.90
C ALA A 83 3.40 2.28 -4.54
N PHE A 84 3.73 1.55 -3.47
CA PHE A 84 3.80 2.14 -2.14
C PHE A 84 4.90 3.22 -2.01
N PRO A 85 6.15 3.04 -2.49
CA PRO A 85 7.14 4.12 -2.50
C PRO A 85 6.70 5.35 -3.31
N ALA A 86 5.99 5.16 -4.42
CA ALA A 86 5.45 6.29 -5.19
C ALA A 86 4.39 7.06 -4.40
N VAL A 87 3.51 6.35 -3.69
CA VAL A 87 2.53 6.95 -2.77
C VAL A 87 3.23 7.70 -1.65
N VAL A 88 4.25 7.10 -1.03
CA VAL A 88 5.06 7.75 0.03
C VAL A 88 5.70 9.04 -0.49
N PHE A 89 6.23 9.05 -1.70
CA PHE A 89 6.79 10.26 -2.32
C PHE A 89 5.76 11.38 -2.37
N VAL A 90 4.57 11.12 -2.94
CA VAL A 90 3.50 12.12 -3.08
C VAL A 90 3.03 12.66 -1.73
N PHE A 91 2.88 11.78 -0.73
CA PHE A 91 2.50 12.20 0.62
C PHE A 91 3.59 13.00 1.31
N ALA A 92 4.86 12.60 1.14
CA ALA A 92 6.01 13.26 1.76
C ALA A 92 6.20 14.70 1.27
N LEU A 93 5.73 15.04 0.07
CA LEU A 93 5.74 16.41 -0.45
C LEU A 93 4.91 17.39 0.40
N GLN A 94 3.92 16.89 1.13
CA GLN A 94 3.01 17.69 1.94
C GLN A 94 3.46 17.81 3.41
N PHE A 95 4.51 17.08 3.78
CA PHE A 95 4.97 17.01 5.16
C PHE A 95 6.16 17.93 5.44
N PRO A 96 6.29 18.41 6.68
CA PRO A 96 7.49 19.10 7.13
C PRO A 96 8.74 18.24 6.97
N SER A 97 9.88 18.86 6.70
CA SER A 97 11.17 18.19 6.55
C SER A 97 11.53 17.30 7.75
N ALA A 98 11.12 17.69 8.96
CA ALA A 98 11.27 16.89 10.18
C ALA A 98 10.73 15.46 10.03
N LEU A 99 9.55 15.30 9.43
CA LEU A 99 8.95 13.97 9.21
C LEU A 99 9.69 13.16 8.16
N CYS A 100 10.16 13.80 7.10
CA CYS A 100 10.97 13.12 6.09
C CYS A 100 12.30 12.64 6.69
N VAL A 101 12.98 13.45 7.49
CA VAL A 101 14.21 13.06 8.20
C VAL A 101 13.94 11.89 9.15
N TYR A 102 12.86 11.95 9.91
CA TYR A 102 12.45 10.82 10.77
C TYR A 102 12.24 9.54 9.97
N TRP A 103 11.51 9.59 8.85
CA TRP A 103 11.27 8.43 8.00
C TRP A 103 12.56 7.85 7.41
N VAL A 104 13.41 8.71 6.85
CA VAL A 104 14.70 8.29 6.29
C VAL A 104 15.55 7.61 7.36
N THR A 105 15.66 8.24 8.54
CA THR A 105 16.44 7.68 9.66
C THR A 105 15.88 6.33 10.11
N ASN A 106 14.57 6.22 10.28
CA ASN A 106 13.91 4.96 10.66
C ASN A 106 14.14 3.86 9.61
N ASN A 107 13.99 4.20 8.32
CA ASN A 107 14.22 3.25 7.24
C ASN A 107 15.68 2.77 7.17
N VAL A 108 16.64 3.70 7.32
CA VAL A 108 18.07 3.36 7.33
C VAL A 108 18.40 2.45 8.52
N LEU A 109 17.87 2.76 9.71
CA LEU A 109 18.03 1.93 10.89
C LEU A 109 17.43 0.54 10.70
N SER A 110 16.22 0.45 10.16
CA SER A 110 15.56 -0.82 9.84
C SER A 110 16.38 -1.65 8.84
N MET A 111 16.94 -1.02 7.82
CA MET A 111 17.86 -1.69 6.89
C MET A 111 19.10 -2.21 7.59
N PHE A 112 19.72 -1.40 8.42
CA PHE A 112 20.92 -1.79 9.16
C PHE A 112 20.65 -3.00 10.07
N ILE A 113 19.56 -2.97 10.83
CA ILE A 113 19.12 -4.09 11.68
C ILE A 113 18.89 -5.34 10.81
N SER A 114 18.21 -5.19 9.67
CA SER A 114 17.97 -6.31 8.77
C SER A 114 19.25 -6.93 8.21
N PHE A 115 20.18 -6.11 7.75
CA PHE A 115 21.46 -6.61 7.26
C PHE A 115 22.26 -7.32 8.36
N THR A 116 22.20 -6.78 9.58
CA THR A 116 22.87 -7.37 10.75
C THR A 116 22.26 -8.72 11.11
N LEU A 117 20.93 -8.80 11.18
CA LEU A 117 20.22 -10.05 11.50
C LEU A 117 20.32 -11.12 10.39
N LYS A 118 20.63 -10.74 9.16
CA LYS A 118 20.84 -11.68 8.05
C LYS A 118 22.24 -12.29 8.03
N ARG A 119 23.17 -11.77 8.83
CA ARG A 119 24.52 -12.36 8.93
C ARG A 119 24.49 -13.65 9.73
N ASP A 120 25.07 -14.71 9.18
CA ASP A 120 25.08 -16.03 9.81
C ASP A 120 25.70 -15.99 11.22
N SER A 121 26.77 -15.23 11.42
CA SER A 121 27.42 -15.07 12.73
C SER A 121 26.45 -14.49 13.79
N VAL A 122 25.63 -13.52 13.42
CA VAL A 122 24.65 -12.92 14.33
C VAL A 122 23.49 -13.86 14.59
N ARG A 123 23.05 -14.59 13.58
CA ARG A 123 21.97 -15.57 13.70
C ARG A 123 22.35 -16.71 14.64
N HIS A 124 23.56 -17.24 14.50
CA HIS A 124 24.11 -18.28 15.43
C HIS A 124 24.21 -17.75 16.86
N LEU A 125 24.63 -16.48 17.03
CA LEU A 125 24.73 -15.86 18.35
C LEU A 125 23.38 -15.70 19.04
N LEU A 126 22.31 -15.41 18.24
CA LEU A 126 20.96 -15.16 18.74
C LEU A 126 20.04 -16.39 18.66
N ASP A 127 20.58 -17.55 18.28
CA ASP A 127 19.81 -18.81 18.11
C ASP A 127 18.55 -18.63 17.24
N LEU A 128 18.67 -17.89 16.13
CA LEU A 128 17.56 -17.61 15.24
C LEU A 128 17.37 -18.79 14.25
N PRO A 129 16.11 -19.16 13.94
CA PRO A 129 15.82 -20.22 12.97
C PRO A 129 16.35 -19.85 11.58
N GLU A 130 16.68 -20.87 10.78
CA GLU A 130 17.17 -20.66 9.42
C GLU A 130 16.17 -19.87 8.57
N THR A 131 16.69 -18.99 7.71
CA THR A 131 15.83 -18.26 6.77
C THR A 131 15.33 -19.23 5.71
N VAL A 132 14.02 -19.36 5.60
CA VAL A 132 13.40 -20.04 4.47
C VAL A 132 13.78 -19.28 3.20
N ALA A 133 14.58 -19.92 2.33
CA ALA A 133 14.96 -19.31 1.06
C ALA A 133 13.70 -19.13 0.19
N TYR A 134 13.28 -17.87 -0.04
CA TYR A 134 12.21 -17.57 -0.98
C TYR A 134 12.66 -17.93 -2.39
N ASN A 135 11.94 -18.85 -3.02
CA ASN A 135 12.23 -19.31 -4.38
C ASN A 135 12.02 -18.16 -5.39
N LYS A 136 13.07 -17.80 -6.13
CA LYS A 136 13.07 -16.68 -7.09
C LYS A 136 12.28 -16.93 -8.38
N SER A 137 11.44 -17.96 -8.46
CA SER A 137 10.67 -18.28 -9.68
C SER A 137 9.53 -17.25 -9.99
N GLY A 138 9.55 -16.14 -9.29
CA GLY A 138 8.47 -15.18 -9.12
C GLY A 138 7.81 -14.53 -10.36
N LYS A 139 8.39 -14.59 -11.58
CA LYS A 139 7.72 -13.97 -12.74
C LYS A 139 6.63 -14.87 -13.35
N ALA A 140 6.87 -16.17 -13.38
CA ALA A 140 5.88 -17.14 -13.88
C ALA A 140 4.73 -17.29 -12.87
N GLU A 141 5.06 -17.40 -11.60
CA GLU A 141 4.10 -17.47 -10.49
C GLU A 141 3.26 -16.19 -10.38
N LEU A 142 3.87 -15.01 -10.57
CA LEU A 142 3.15 -13.74 -10.60
C LEU A 142 2.12 -13.69 -11.74
N LYS A 143 2.50 -14.16 -12.93
CA LYS A 143 1.61 -14.21 -14.09
C LYS A 143 0.45 -15.19 -13.85
N GLN A 144 0.75 -16.35 -13.29
CA GLN A 144 -0.29 -17.34 -12.94
C GLN A 144 -1.23 -16.81 -11.88
N ALA A 145 -0.72 -16.24 -10.79
CA ALA A 145 -1.53 -15.66 -9.73
C ALA A 145 -2.39 -14.49 -10.21
N TYR A 146 -1.87 -13.65 -11.10
CA TYR A 146 -2.66 -12.59 -11.72
C TYR A 146 -3.78 -13.16 -12.60
N GLN A 147 -3.50 -14.20 -13.39
CA GLN A 147 -4.51 -14.88 -14.19
C GLN A 147 -5.58 -15.56 -13.32
N GLU A 148 -5.18 -16.24 -12.25
CA GLU A 148 -6.11 -16.84 -11.30
C GLU A 148 -6.98 -15.79 -10.61
N TRP A 149 -6.39 -14.68 -10.16
CA TRP A 149 -7.13 -13.57 -9.59
C TRP A 149 -8.14 -12.98 -10.59
N ALA A 150 -7.71 -12.73 -11.83
CA ALA A 150 -8.56 -12.19 -12.88
C ALA A 150 -9.71 -13.15 -13.21
N ASN A 151 -9.43 -14.46 -13.29
CA ASN A 151 -10.44 -15.48 -13.52
C ASN A 151 -11.44 -15.58 -12.35
N ASN A 152 -10.94 -15.56 -11.11
CA ASN A 152 -11.79 -15.58 -9.91
C ASN A 152 -12.67 -14.33 -9.83
N ALA A 153 -12.11 -13.16 -10.14
CA ALA A 153 -12.86 -11.92 -10.21
C ALA A 153 -13.96 -11.99 -11.29
N ALA A 154 -13.62 -12.46 -12.50
CA ALA A 154 -14.59 -12.64 -13.57
C ALA A 154 -15.70 -13.64 -13.21
N GLN A 155 -15.36 -14.76 -12.55
CA GLN A 155 -16.34 -15.72 -12.05
C GLN A 155 -17.25 -15.12 -10.97
N GLN A 156 -16.70 -14.35 -10.03
CA GLN A 156 -17.52 -13.67 -9.02
C GLN A 156 -18.48 -12.65 -9.64
N TRP A 157 -18.03 -11.92 -10.65
CA TRP A 157 -18.87 -10.99 -11.39
C TRP A 157 -20.00 -11.71 -12.13
N SER A 158 -19.70 -12.80 -12.83
CA SER A 158 -20.70 -13.59 -13.55
C SER A 158 -21.71 -14.23 -12.59
N SER A 159 -21.25 -14.76 -11.47
CA SER A 159 -22.13 -15.35 -10.42
C SER A 159 -23.09 -14.30 -9.83
N ARG A 160 -22.58 -13.10 -9.51
CA ARG A 160 -23.43 -12.00 -9.01
C ARG A 160 -24.45 -11.55 -10.05
N LYS A 161 -24.07 -11.56 -11.32
CA LYS A 161 -24.97 -11.21 -12.43
C LYS A 161 -26.08 -12.25 -12.59
N ASN A 162 -25.76 -13.54 -12.48
CA ASN A 162 -26.73 -14.64 -12.56
C ASN A 162 -27.71 -14.62 -11.39
N ILE A 163 -27.21 -14.48 -10.13
CA ILE A 163 -28.06 -14.36 -8.94
C ILE A 163 -29.04 -13.18 -9.11
N ARG A 164 -28.56 -12.04 -9.60
CA ARG A 164 -29.40 -10.87 -9.81
C ARG A 164 -30.46 -11.09 -10.89
N GLN A 165 -30.18 -11.87 -11.92
CA GLN A 165 -31.17 -12.24 -12.93
C GLN A 165 -32.21 -13.22 -12.39
N GLU A 166 -31.80 -14.21 -11.60
CA GLU A 166 -32.70 -15.15 -10.94
C GLU A 166 -33.64 -14.44 -9.96
N ASP A 167 -33.10 -13.52 -9.16
CA ASP A 167 -33.91 -12.68 -8.25
C ASP A 167 -34.93 -11.86 -9.04
N TYR A 168 -34.51 -11.26 -10.15
CA TYR A 168 -35.41 -10.48 -11.01
C TYR A 168 -36.56 -11.33 -11.59
N GLU A 169 -36.26 -12.54 -12.05
CA GLU A 169 -37.29 -13.47 -12.56
C GLU A 169 -38.26 -13.90 -11.45
N GLN A 170 -37.76 -14.16 -10.25
CA GLN A 170 -38.59 -14.49 -9.10
C GLN A 170 -39.51 -13.34 -8.70
N PHE A 171 -39.00 -12.09 -8.73
CA PHE A 171 -39.81 -10.90 -8.50
C PHE A 171 -40.91 -10.71 -9.55
N GLN A 172 -40.61 -10.96 -10.82
CA GLN A 172 -41.61 -10.91 -11.89
C GLN A 172 -42.70 -11.99 -11.72
N LYS A 173 -42.30 -13.23 -11.40
CA LYS A 173 -43.24 -14.34 -11.16
C LYS A 173 -44.12 -14.06 -9.92
N ALA A 174 -43.61 -13.36 -8.92
CA ALA A 174 -44.37 -12.94 -7.74
C ALA A 174 -45.28 -11.73 -7.97
N GLY A 175 -45.35 -11.17 -9.17
CA GLY A 175 -46.17 -10.00 -9.51
C GLY A 175 -45.76 -8.68 -8.84
N ARG A 176 -44.53 -8.60 -8.31
CA ARG A 176 -44.05 -7.45 -7.51
C ARG A 176 -43.33 -6.36 -8.31
N GLY A 177 -43.32 -6.44 -9.64
CA GLY A 177 -42.66 -5.43 -10.49
C GLY A 177 -41.12 -5.52 -10.46
N LYS A 178 -40.45 -4.51 -11.04
CA LYS A 178 -38.98 -4.47 -11.08
C LYS A 178 -38.42 -3.97 -9.77
N PRO A 179 -37.41 -4.65 -9.16
CA PRO A 179 -36.75 -4.12 -7.97
C PRO A 179 -35.99 -2.83 -8.33
N ILE A 180 -36.13 -1.81 -7.50
CA ILE A 180 -35.58 -0.44 -7.69
C ILE A 180 -34.05 -0.47 -7.93
N LEU A 181 -33.35 -1.36 -7.21
CA LEU A 181 -31.89 -1.50 -7.31
C LEU A 181 -31.39 -1.95 -8.68
N LEU A 182 -32.20 -2.66 -9.46
CA LEU A 182 -31.84 -3.10 -10.83
C LEU A 182 -32.04 -1.99 -11.86
N VAL A 183 -32.97 -1.08 -11.60
CA VAL A 183 -33.20 0.09 -12.48
C VAL A 183 -32.05 1.06 -12.34
N GLU A 184 -31.68 1.40 -11.12
CA GLU A 184 -30.58 2.33 -10.82
C GLU A 184 -29.24 1.85 -11.38
N ASN A 185 -28.88 0.56 -11.15
CA ASN A 185 -27.64 0.02 -11.70
C ASN A 185 -27.62 -0.09 -13.24
N ARG A 186 -28.78 -0.23 -13.87
CA ARG A 186 -28.85 -0.27 -15.34
C ARG A 186 -28.69 1.13 -15.94
N GLU A 187 -29.18 2.15 -15.28
CA GLU A 187 -28.97 3.54 -15.68
C GLU A 187 -27.51 3.95 -15.56
N LEU A 188 -26.84 3.60 -14.44
CA LEU A 188 -25.41 3.82 -14.24
C LEU A 188 -24.54 3.06 -15.24
N GLU A 189 -24.89 1.79 -15.57
CA GLU A 189 -24.16 0.98 -16.55
C GLU A 189 -24.30 1.55 -17.99
N ASN A 190 -25.43 2.21 -18.29
CA ASN A 190 -25.63 2.89 -19.56
C ASN A 190 -24.91 4.23 -19.66
N GLU A 191 -24.75 4.94 -18.54
CA GLU A 191 -23.98 6.19 -18.46
C GLU A 191 -22.47 5.92 -18.58
N GLU A 192 -21.96 4.83 -17.96
CA GLU A 192 -20.54 4.47 -18.05
C GLU A 192 -20.13 3.90 -19.42
N ASN A 193 -21.06 3.35 -20.22
CA ASN A 193 -20.73 2.71 -21.48
C ASN A 193 -21.69 3.07 -22.64
N PRO A 194 -21.66 4.31 -23.12
CA PRO A 194 -22.56 4.78 -24.18
C PRO A 194 -22.41 4.05 -25.52
N LYS A 195 -21.32 3.27 -25.70
CA LYS A 195 -21.07 2.50 -26.93
C LYS A 195 -21.90 1.21 -27.07
N LEU A 196 -22.51 0.73 -25.98
CA LEU A 196 -23.33 -0.49 -26.01
C LEU A 196 -24.79 -0.23 -26.39
N THR A 197 -25.24 1.01 -26.33
CA THR A 197 -26.64 1.39 -26.60
C THR A 197 -26.95 1.49 -28.10
N ILE A 198 -25.93 1.65 -28.97
CA ILE A 198 -26.13 1.90 -30.42
C ILE A 198 -26.36 0.59 -31.22
N LYS A 199 -26.15 -0.58 -30.64
CA LYS A 199 -26.28 -1.87 -31.35
C LYS A 199 -27.65 -2.58 -31.23
N LYS A 200 -28.65 -1.97 -30.61
CA LYS A 200 -29.99 -2.59 -30.45
C LYS A 200 -31.15 -1.83 -31.11
N THR A 201 -30.85 -0.90 -32.00
CA THR A 201 -31.90 -0.20 -32.78
C THR A 201 -31.53 -0.20 -34.27
N ILE A 202 -31.49 -1.39 -34.87
CA ILE A 202 -31.71 -1.63 -36.33
C ILE A 202 -32.27 -3.03 -36.45
#